data_3dc448adaf13d6b697e6093e47e1ef44
#
_entry.id   3dc448adaf13d6b697e6093e47e1ef44
#
_cell.length_a   1.000
_cell.length_b   1.000
_cell.length_c   1.000
_cell.angle_alpha   90.00
_cell.angle_beta   90.00
_cell.angle_gamma   90.00
#
_symmetry.space_group_name_H-M   'P 1'
#
loop_
_entity.id
_entity.type
_entity.pdbx_description
1 polymer ?
#
loop_
_entity_poly.entity_id
_entity_poly.type
_entity_poly.pdbx_seq_one_letter_code
_entity_poly.pdbx_strand_id
1 'polypeptide(L)'
;DCPPSLGLITINALTSSDSVIIPIQCEYYALEGLGKLLNTIKGVQKVHNEKLEIEGILLTMFDSRLRLSNQVKNDVKKHFGNMVFSTIIPRNVSLGEAPSYGESIIVYNSTSKGSKSYIKFAQEVINLN
;
A
#
# COMPACT_ATOMS: atom_id res chain seq x y z
N ASP A 1 -4.81 9.95 -2.79
CA ASP A 1 -4.77 9.50 -1.40
C ASP A 1 -6.18 9.54 -0.80
N CYS A 2 -6.66 8.40 -0.34
CA CYS A 2 -8.02 8.26 0.14
C CYS A 2 -8.06 7.93 1.63
N PRO A 3 -9.09 8.40 2.38
CA PRO A 3 -9.26 8.01 3.77
C PRO A 3 -9.58 6.51 3.88
N PRO A 4 -9.36 5.87 5.05
CA PRO A 4 -9.63 4.45 5.24
C PRO A 4 -11.12 4.08 5.21
N SER A 5 -12.02 5.07 5.16
CA SER A 5 -13.46 4.86 5.00
C SER A 5 -13.80 4.53 3.55
N LEU A 6 -14.64 3.53 3.34
CA LEU A 6 -15.14 3.15 2.00
C LEU A 6 -16.38 4.00 1.63
N GLY A 7 -16.26 5.34 1.76
CA GLY A 7 -17.31 6.29 1.48
C GLY A 7 -17.28 6.84 0.05
N LEU A 8 -18.10 7.88 -0.20
CA LEU A 8 -18.25 8.52 -1.52
C LEU A 8 -16.93 9.03 -2.10
N ILE A 9 -16.04 9.58 -1.27
CA ILE A 9 -14.73 10.08 -1.74
C ILE A 9 -13.89 8.94 -2.32
N THR A 10 -13.84 7.79 -1.64
CA THR A 10 -13.12 6.61 -2.11
C THR A 10 -13.72 6.06 -3.40
N ILE A 11 -15.05 5.99 -3.50
CA ILE A 11 -15.76 5.55 -4.72
C ILE A 11 -15.47 6.50 -5.87
N ASN A 12 -15.55 7.81 -5.65
CA ASN A 12 -15.24 8.81 -6.67
C ASN A 12 -13.79 8.71 -7.16
N ALA A 13 -12.84 8.55 -6.23
CA ALA A 13 -11.43 8.37 -6.57
C ALA A 13 -11.20 7.12 -7.43
N LEU A 14 -11.76 5.96 -7.02
CA LEU A 14 -11.65 4.71 -7.76
C LEU A 14 -12.34 4.80 -9.15
N THR A 15 -13.46 5.53 -9.24
CA THR A 15 -14.18 5.73 -10.51
C THR A 15 -13.37 6.54 -11.51
N SER A 16 -12.55 7.48 -11.04
CA SER A 16 -11.73 8.38 -11.88
C SER A 16 -10.29 7.92 -12.10
N SER A 17 -9.87 6.81 -11.48
CA SER A 17 -8.50 6.33 -11.56
C SER A 17 -8.32 5.27 -12.66
N ASP A 18 -7.12 5.19 -13.21
CA ASP A 18 -6.71 4.12 -14.12
C ASP A 18 -6.30 2.86 -13.35
N SER A 19 -5.54 3.04 -12.29
CA SER A 19 -5.10 1.94 -11.41
C SER A 19 -5.08 2.33 -9.93
N VAL A 20 -4.98 1.33 -9.05
CA VAL A 20 -4.92 1.52 -7.61
C VAL A 20 -3.77 0.74 -6.99
N ILE A 21 -2.96 1.43 -6.17
CA ILE A 21 -1.98 0.82 -5.27
C ILE A 21 -2.61 0.72 -3.89
N ILE A 22 -2.56 -0.46 -3.29
CA ILE A 22 -3.19 -0.74 -1.99
C ILE A 22 -2.10 -0.88 -0.92
N PRO A 23 -1.84 0.15 -0.10
CA PRO A 23 -0.93 0.01 1.04
C PRO A 23 -1.61 -0.76 2.17
N ILE A 24 -0.89 -1.73 2.75
CA ILE A 24 -1.36 -2.55 3.87
C ILE A 24 -0.33 -2.50 4.99
N GLN A 25 -0.76 -2.13 6.18
CA GLN A 25 0.06 -2.25 7.37
C GLN A 25 0.17 -3.73 7.78
N CYS A 26 1.38 -4.17 8.17
CA CYS A 26 1.61 -5.54 8.63
C CYS A 26 1.11 -5.75 10.08
N GLU A 27 -0.19 -5.56 10.30
CA GLU A 27 -0.90 -5.65 11.59
C GLU A 27 -2.11 -6.60 11.51
N TYR A 28 -2.73 -6.89 12.67
CA TYR A 28 -3.72 -7.96 12.84
C TYR A 28 -4.92 -7.89 11.88
N TYR A 29 -5.48 -6.71 11.66
CA TYR A 29 -6.69 -6.54 10.81
C TYR A 29 -6.39 -6.36 9.32
N ALA A 30 -5.14 -6.55 8.90
CA ALA A 30 -4.70 -6.30 7.52
C ALA A 30 -5.53 -7.06 6.47
N LEU A 31 -5.73 -8.35 6.67
CA LEU A 31 -6.45 -9.21 5.72
C LEU A 31 -7.95 -8.89 5.66
N GLU A 32 -8.57 -8.58 6.80
CA GLU A 32 -9.99 -8.20 6.84
C GLU A 32 -10.22 -6.88 6.09
N GLY A 33 -9.39 -5.87 6.35
CA GLY A 33 -9.45 -4.58 5.67
C GLY A 33 -9.22 -4.71 4.16
N LEU A 34 -8.25 -5.53 3.77
CA LEU A 34 -7.97 -5.83 2.35
C LEU A 34 -9.17 -6.48 1.67
N GLY A 35 -9.80 -7.48 2.29
CA GLY A 35 -10.98 -8.15 1.74
C GLY A 35 -12.13 -7.18 1.49
N LYS A 36 -12.42 -6.29 2.44
CA LYS A 36 -13.45 -5.26 2.30
C LYS A 36 -13.15 -4.29 1.15
N LEU A 37 -11.89 -3.81 1.06
CA LEU A 37 -11.48 -2.91 -0.02
C LEU A 37 -11.56 -3.57 -1.39
N LEU A 38 -11.09 -4.81 -1.54
CA LEU A 38 -11.18 -5.55 -2.80
C LEU A 38 -12.63 -5.74 -3.26
N ASN A 39 -13.56 -6.00 -2.35
CA ASN A 39 -14.98 -6.07 -2.67
C ASN A 39 -15.52 -4.71 -3.16
N THR A 40 -15.09 -3.60 -2.56
CA THR A 40 -15.46 -2.26 -3.02
C THR A 40 -14.91 -1.97 -4.41
N ILE A 41 -13.63 -2.31 -4.66
CA ILE A 41 -13.00 -2.15 -5.99
C ILE A 41 -13.78 -2.95 -7.05
N LYS A 42 -14.11 -4.21 -6.77
CA LYS A 42 -14.95 -5.03 -7.67
C LYS A 42 -16.31 -4.41 -7.94
N GLY A 43 -16.93 -3.82 -6.92
CA GLY A 43 -18.19 -3.07 -7.08
C GLY A 43 -18.05 -1.88 -8.03
N VAL A 44 -16.99 -1.09 -7.86
CA VAL A 44 -16.69 0.06 -8.74
C VAL A 44 -16.38 -0.42 -10.17
N GLN A 45 -15.57 -1.45 -10.34
CA GLN A 45 -15.28 -2.04 -11.67
C GLN A 45 -16.55 -2.47 -12.37
N LYS A 46 -17.49 -3.06 -11.67
CA LYS A 46 -18.74 -3.57 -12.28
C LYS A 46 -19.69 -2.46 -12.72
N VAL A 47 -19.74 -1.31 -12.03
CA VAL A 47 -20.80 -0.30 -12.21
C VAL A 47 -20.27 1.01 -12.77
N HIS A 48 -19.06 1.41 -12.42
CA HIS A 48 -18.57 2.76 -12.68
C HIS A 48 -17.29 2.83 -13.52
N ASN A 49 -16.39 1.86 -13.39
CA ASN A 49 -15.08 1.90 -14.04
C ASN A 49 -14.55 0.48 -14.34
N GLU A 50 -14.97 -0.10 -15.43
CA GLU A 50 -14.55 -1.46 -15.86
C GLU A 50 -13.04 -1.56 -16.11
N LYS A 51 -12.37 -0.44 -16.41
CA LYS A 51 -10.94 -0.40 -16.74
C LYS A 51 -10.04 -0.23 -15.53
N LEU A 52 -10.62 -0.02 -14.34
CA LEU A 52 -9.83 0.13 -13.13
C LEU A 52 -9.01 -1.13 -12.86
N GLU A 53 -7.70 -0.98 -12.80
CA GLU A 53 -6.77 -2.07 -12.52
C GLU A 53 -6.23 -1.98 -11.10
N ILE A 54 -5.82 -3.13 -10.54
CA ILE A 54 -5.06 -3.17 -9.29
C ILE A 54 -3.59 -3.27 -9.67
N GLU A 55 -2.87 -2.18 -9.50
CA GLU A 55 -1.42 -2.08 -9.74
C GLU A 55 -0.65 -3.05 -8.82
N GLY A 56 -1.05 -3.09 -7.55
CA GLY A 56 -0.49 -4.02 -6.60
C GLY A 56 -0.76 -3.67 -5.14
N ILE A 57 -0.33 -4.59 -4.27
CA ILE A 57 -0.44 -4.48 -2.81
C ILE A 57 0.95 -4.19 -2.24
N LEU A 58 1.09 -3.06 -1.53
CA LEU A 58 2.32 -2.65 -0.87
C LEU A 58 2.25 -2.93 0.63
N LEU A 59 3.12 -3.82 1.10
CA LEU A 59 3.26 -4.06 2.54
C LEU A 59 4.04 -2.93 3.21
N THR A 60 3.45 -2.33 4.24
CA THR A 60 4.02 -1.20 4.98
C THR A 60 4.12 -1.49 6.48
N MET A 61 4.81 -0.62 7.23
CA MET A 61 4.98 -0.74 8.67
C MET A 61 5.55 -2.10 9.11
N PHE A 62 6.33 -2.74 8.24
CA PHE A 62 6.89 -4.05 8.49
C PHE A 62 8.01 -3.99 9.53
N ASP A 63 7.91 -4.83 10.56
CA ASP A 63 9.00 -5.06 11.52
C ASP A 63 9.38 -6.54 11.53
N SER A 64 10.57 -6.85 11.01
CA SER A 64 11.07 -8.23 10.89
C SER A 64 11.22 -8.96 12.21
N ARG A 65 11.34 -8.22 13.33
CA ARG A 65 11.45 -8.78 14.69
C ARG A 65 10.12 -9.28 15.24
N LEU A 66 8.99 -8.79 14.67
CA LEU A 66 7.66 -9.15 15.14
C LEU A 66 7.14 -10.38 14.39
N ARG A 67 6.76 -11.41 15.16
CA ARG A 67 6.13 -12.63 14.61
C ARG A 67 4.86 -12.29 13.81
N LEU A 68 4.03 -11.37 14.33
CA LEU A 68 2.81 -10.94 13.67
C LEU A 68 3.08 -10.33 12.30
N SER A 69 4.04 -9.41 12.17
CA SER A 69 4.40 -8.80 10.89
C SER A 69 4.83 -9.84 9.86
N ASN A 70 5.62 -10.83 10.28
CA ASN A 70 6.05 -11.92 9.42
C ASN A 70 4.87 -12.82 9.01
N GLN A 71 3.95 -13.10 9.93
CA GLN A 71 2.75 -13.88 9.63
C GLN A 71 1.87 -13.16 8.61
N VAL A 72 1.53 -11.89 8.84
CA VAL A 72 0.73 -11.08 7.91
C VAL A 72 1.38 -11.03 6.52
N LYS A 73 2.69 -10.77 6.45
CA LYS A 73 3.43 -10.79 5.18
C LYS A 73 3.25 -12.12 4.43
N ASN A 74 3.41 -13.24 5.14
CA ASN A 74 3.31 -14.57 4.54
C ASN A 74 1.87 -14.88 4.09
N ASP A 75 0.88 -14.50 4.90
CA ASP A 75 -0.54 -14.72 4.59
C ASP A 75 -0.98 -13.89 3.38
N VAL A 76 -0.60 -12.61 3.31
CA VAL A 76 -0.88 -11.74 2.16
C VAL A 76 -0.21 -12.31 0.90
N LYS A 77 1.07 -12.69 0.98
CA LYS A 77 1.78 -13.30 -0.17
C LYS A 77 1.16 -14.63 -0.61
N LYS A 78 0.71 -15.45 0.33
CA LYS A 78 0.07 -16.74 0.03
C LYS A 78 -1.27 -16.55 -0.71
N HIS A 79 -2.07 -15.56 -0.30
CA HIS A 79 -3.40 -15.34 -0.87
C HIS A 79 -3.39 -14.50 -2.15
N PHE A 80 -2.47 -13.55 -2.27
CA PHE A 80 -2.46 -12.55 -3.35
C PHE A 80 -1.22 -12.61 -4.24
N GLY A 81 -0.24 -13.44 -3.90
CA GLY A 81 0.89 -13.84 -4.76
C GLY A 81 1.47 -12.71 -5.62
N ASN A 82 1.21 -12.78 -6.90
CA ASN A 82 1.76 -11.88 -7.91
C ASN A 82 1.24 -10.43 -7.81
N MET A 83 0.17 -10.19 -7.05
CA MET A 83 -0.33 -8.83 -6.81
C MET A 83 0.44 -8.09 -5.71
N VAL A 84 1.36 -8.76 -5.01
CA VAL A 84 2.10 -8.16 -3.90
C VAL A 84 3.45 -7.69 -4.40
N PHE A 85 3.74 -6.40 -4.26
CA PHE A 85 5.04 -5.84 -4.61
C PHE A 85 6.18 -6.58 -3.88
N SER A 86 7.31 -6.70 -4.54
CA SER A 86 8.51 -7.32 -3.94
C SER A 86 9.11 -6.43 -2.85
N THR A 87 8.99 -5.12 -3.04
CA THR A 87 9.41 -4.11 -2.06
C THR A 87 8.46 -4.06 -0.87
N ILE A 88 9.04 -3.99 0.34
CA ILE A 88 8.30 -3.86 1.60
C ILE A 88 8.82 -2.61 2.30
N ILE A 89 7.90 -1.76 2.78
CA ILE A 89 8.25 -0.56 3.53
C ILE A 89 8.38 -0.90 5.02
N PRO A 90 9.58 -0.75 5.62
CA PRO A 90 9.77 -1.07 7.03
C PRO A 90 9.14 -0.01 7.94
N ARG A 91 8.83 -0.40 9.17
CA ARG A 91 8.60 0.56 10.26
C ARG A 91 9.89 1.36 10.46
N ASN A 92 9.81 2.67 10.35
CA ASN A 92 10.97 3.57 10.42
C ASN A 92 10.57 4.91 11.04
N VAL A 93 11.33 5.34 12.05
CA VAL A 93 11.05 6.58 12.81
C VAL A 93 11.03 7.78 11.89
N SER A 94 12.00 7.91 10.98
CA SER A 94 12.08 9.04 10.06
C SER A 94 10.85 9.17 9.15
N LEU A 95 10.20 8.05 8.78
CA LEU A 95 8.93 8.07 8.04
C LEU A 95 7.77 8.65 8.85
N GLY A 96 7.78 8.45 10.17
CA GLY A 96 6.79 9.04 11.07
C GLY A 96 7.05 10.51 11.36
N GLU A 97 8.30 10.95 11.33
CA GLU A 97 8.71 12.32 11.64
C GLU A 97 8.56 13.28 10.44
N ALA A 98 8.93 12.85 9.23
CA ALA A 98 8.95 13.67 8.03
C ALA A 98 7.65 14.48 7.80
N PRO A 99 6.42 13.90 7.97
CA PRO A 99 5.18 14.65 7.81
C PRO A 99 5.01 15.82 8.79
N SER A 100 5.57 15.73 10.00
CA SER A 100 5.50 16.83 10.99
C SER A 100 6.34 18.03 10.60
N TYR A 101 7.29 17.85 9.67
CA TYR A 101 8.09 18.92 9.06
C TYR A 101 7.55 19.36 7.68
N GLY A 102 6.46 18.73 7.20
CA GLY A 102 5.92 19.00 5.87
C GLY A 102 6.85 18.57 4.74
N GLU A 103 7.77 17.63 5.00
CA GLU A 103 8.77 17.17 4.04
C GLU A 103 8.54 15.73 3.60
N SER A 104 8.94 15.41 2.38
CA SER A 104 9.03 14.02 1.95
C SER A 104 10.21 13.33 2.65
N ILE A 105 10.13 12.03 2.83
CA ILE A 105 11.23 11.25 3.45
C ILE A 105 12.55 11.40 2.69
N ILE A 106 12.50 11.61 1.39
CA ILE A 106 13.69 11.78 0.54
C ILE A 106 14.43 13.08 0.88
N VAL A 107 13.69 14.14 1.18
CA VAL A 107 14.23 15.43 1.61
C VAL A 107 14.64 15.38 3.07
N TYR A 108 13.74 14.89 3.93
CA TYR A 108 13.95 14.86 5.38
C TYR A 108 15.15 13.99 5.80
N ASN A 109 15.25 12.76 5.26
CA ASN A 109 16.33 11.83 5.57
C ASN A 109 16.57 10.84 4.41
N SER A 110 17.33 11.28 3.41
CA SER A 110 17.62 10.51 2.19
C SER A 110 18.36 9.18 2.45
N THR A 111 19.11 9.09 3.55
CA THR A 111 19.91 7.91 3.88
C THR A 111 19.17 6.87 4.72
N SER A 112 17.98 7.23 5.23
CA SER A 112 17.16 6.34 6.06
C SER A 112 16.72 5.08 5.31
N LYS A 113 16.44 4.01 6.06
CA LYS A 113 15.87 2.78 5.49
C LYS A 113 14.53 3.06 4.81
N GLY A 114 13.72 3.97 5.38
CA GLY A 114 12.44 4.37 4.82
C GLY A 114 12.61 5.00 3.45
N SER A 115 13.51 5.98 3.30
CA SER A 115 13.80 6.64 2.02
C SER A 115 14.24 5.65 0.96
N LYS A 116 15.24 4.81 1.28
CA LYS A 116 15.75 3.79 0.35
C LYS A 116 14.67 2.81 -0.10
N SER A 117 13.76 2.42 0.81
CA SER A 117 12.66 1.51 0.49
C SER A 117 11.64 2.17 -0.45
N TYR A 118 11.30 3.44 -0.24
CA TYR A 118 10.40 4.16 -1.15
C TYR A 118 11.01 4.42 -2.52
N ILE A 119 12.32 4.72 -2.61
CA ILE A 119 13.02 4.83 -3.89
C ILE A 119 12.99 3.49 -4.64
N LYS A 120 13.26 2.39 -3.93
CA LYS A 120 13.18 1.06 -4.52
C LYS A 120 11.76 0.72 -4.99
N PHE A 121 10.75 1.08 -4.21
CA PHE A 121 9.36 0.90 -4.59
C PHE A 121 9.00 1.69 -5.85
N ALA A 122 9.40 2.96 -5.91
CA ALA A 122 9.19 3.78 -7.11
C ALA A 122 9.82 3.16 -8.36
N GLN A 123 11.04 2.64 -8.26
CA GLN A 123 11.70 1.91 -9.35
C GLN A 123 10.93 0.65 -9.76
N GLU A 124 10.39 -0.10 -8.78
CA GLU A 124 9.58 -1.29 -9.04
C GLU A 124 8.31 -0.93 -9.82
N VAL A 125 7.59 0.11 -9.42
CA VAL A 125 6.38 0.59 -10.11
C VAL A 125 6.70 1.05 -11.54
N ILE A 126 7.78 1.82 -11.73
CA ILE A 126 8.19 2.29 -13.06
C ILE A 126 8.53 1.12 -14.00
N ASN A 127 9.13 0.05 -13.47
CA ASN A 127 9.52 -1.11 -14.27
C ASN A 127 8.34 -2.05 -14.60
N LEU A 128 7.19 -1.90 -13.94
CA LEU A 128 5.97 -2.68 -14.22
C LEU A 128 5.13 -2.03 -15.32
N ASN A 129 5.29 -0.74 -15.54
CA ASN A 129 4.61 0.07 -16.56
C ASN A 129 5.56 0.37 -17.75
#